data_ea26d86cffec2c505738bb39f92a506d
#
_entry.id   ea26d86cffec2c505738bb39f92a506d
#
_cell.length_a   1.000
_cell.length_b   1.000
_cell.length_c   1.000
_cell.angle_alpha   90.00
_cell.angle_beta   90.00
_cell.angle_gamma   90.00
#
_symmetry.space_group_name_H-M   'P 1'
#
loop_
_entity.id
_entity.type
_entity.pdbx_description
1 polymer ?
#
loop_
_entity_poly.entity_id
_entity_poly.type
_entity_poly.pdbx_seq_one_letter_code
_entity_poly.pdbx_strand_id
1 'polypeptide(L)'
;KNNLISEDIGPGNCLIDKWMRVMSKKDFDKNGDFAKSGKVDQNILNKILDHEVYKKSNSKSLDIKDFDITFAKGLTLEDGSATISDFTSQLICNAINKYKDNFLKIIVCGGGRKNNYLMNRIAKLTKLKIIDIDKLGFDGNFIESQTFAYLAIRSHLKKNISFPSTTGVKLASTGGEIFKNF
;
A
#
# COMPACT_ATOMS: atom_id res chain seq x y z
N LYS A 1 -13.81 -4.86 22.45
CA LYS A 1 -12.65 -3.95 22.27
C LYS A 1 -12.14 -4.18 20.86
N ASN A 2 -12.28 -3.19 19.97
CA ASN A 2 -11.72 -3.26 18.62
C ASN A 2 -10.19 -3.17 18.75
N ASN A 3 -9.49 -4.27 18.47
CA ASN A 3 -8.04 -4.24 18.38
C ASN A 3 -7.68 -3.61 17.03
N LEU A 4 -7.08 -2.42 17.06
CA LEU A 4 -6.44 -1.84 15.90
C LEU A 4 -5.13 -2.58 15.65
N ILE A 5 -4.92 -3.01 14.40
CA ILE A 5 -3.68 -3.61 13.93
C ILE A 5 -3.17 -2.74 12.77
N SER A 6 -1.87 -2.48 12.75
CA SER A 6 -1.20 -1.78 11.66
C SER A 6 0.02 -2.59 11.24
N GLU A 7 0.17 -2.84 9.94
CA GLU A 7 1.32 -3.51 9.36
C GLU A 7 1.60 -3.00 7.94
N ASP A 8 2.87 -2.98 7.55
CA ASP A 8 3.29 -2.74 6.19
C ASP A 8 3.18 -4.04 5.40
N ILE A 9 2.46 -4.00 4.28
CA ILE A 9 2.12 -5.21 3.52
C ILE A 9 2.65 -5.24 2.10
N GLY A 10 3.14 -4.12 1.59
CA GLY A 10 3.61 -4.08 0.22
C GLY A 10 3.89 -2.67 -0.32
N PRO A 11 4.31 -2.59 -1.59
CA PRO A 11 4.80 -1.35 -2.18
C PRO A 11 3.69 -0.35 -2.56
N GLY A 12 2.42 -0.69 -2.42
CA GLY A 12 1.35 0.15 -2.95
C GLY A 12 1.51 0.35 -4.46
N ASN A 13 1.38 1.61 -4.92
CA ASN A 13 1.59 1.95 -6.33
C ASN A 13 3.04 2.35 -6.67
N CYS A 14 3.97 2.38 -5.70
CA CYS A 14 5.31 2.94 -5.94
C CYS A 14 6.11 2.15 -6.98
N LEU A 15 5.98 0.83 -7.08
CA LEU A 15 6.64 0.03 -8.11
C LEU A 15 6.02 0.24 -9.49
N ILE A 16 4.70 0.41 -9.57
CA ILE A 16 4.00 0.73 -10.81
C ILE A 16 4.51 2.07 -11.34
N ASP A 17 4.58 3.08 -10.47
CA ASP A 17 5.07 4.40 -10.83
C ASP A 17 6.57 4.37 -11.21
N LYS A 18 7.40 3.58 -10.50
CA LYS A 18 8.80 3.36 -10.85
C LYS A 18 8.95 2.71 -12.22
N TRP A 19 8.13 1.69 -12.53
CA TRP A 19 8.09 1.04 -13.83
C TRP A 19 7.75 2.02 -14.95
N MET A 20 6.71 2.83 -14.73
CA MET A 20 6.29 3.84 -15.70
C MET A 20 7.40 4.86 -16.00
N ARG A 21 8.10 5.33 -14.98
CA ARG A 21 9.23 6.26 -15.15
C ARG A 21 10.42 5.64 -15.88
N VAL A 22 10.69 4.36 -15.66
CA VAL A 22 11.79 3.65 -16.32
C VAL A 22 11.47 3.30 -17.76
N MET A 23 10.26 2.84 -18.04
CA MET A 23 9.86 2.30 -19.34
C MET A 23 9.18 3.32 -20.26
N SER A 24 8.80 4.47 -19.71
CA SER A 24 8.15 5.55 -20.46
C SER A 24 8.56 6.92 -19.92
N LYS A 25 8.04 8.00 -20.52
CA LYS A 25 8.21 9.37 -19.98
C LYS A 25 7.07 9.79 -19.05
N LYS A 26 6.33 8.84 -18.47
CA LYS A 26 5.18 9.09 -17.62
C LYS A 26 5.52 8.79 -16.17
N ASP A 27 4.97 9.58 -15.25
CA ASP A 27 5.24 9.42 -13.81
C ASP A 27 4.44 8.26 -13.20
N PHE A 28 3.28 7.92 -13.76
CA PHE A 28 2.39 6.88 -13.26
C PHE A 28 1.49 6.31 -14.35
N ASP A 29 0.91 5.13 -14.11
CA ASP A 29 -0.09 4.51 -14.98
C ASP A 29 -1.48 5.08 -14.68
N LYS A 30 -1.87 6.10 -15.47
CA LYS A 30 -3.16 6.78 -15.28
C LYS A 30 -4.32 5.79 -15.46
N ASN A 31 -5.18 5.69 -14.45
CA ASN A 31 -6.31 4.75 -14.38
C ASN A 31 -5.92 3.26 -14.48
N GLY A 32 -4.65 2.91 -14.60
CA GLY A 32 -4.18 1.55 -14.88
C GLY A 32 -4.35 1.16 -16.34
N ASP A 33 -4.31 2.13 -17.27
CA ASP A 33 -4.60 1.89 -18.69
C ASP A 33 -3.53 1.01 -19.34
N PHE A 34 -2.24 1.16 -18.99
CA PHE A 34 -1.17 0.29 -19.48
C PHE A 34 -1.31 -1.13 -18.89
N ALA A 35 -1.53 -1.25 -17.59
CA ALA A 35 -1.76 -2.55 -16.97
C ALA A 35 -2.97 -3.27 -17.57
N LYS A 36 -4.03 -2.54 -17.93
CA LYS A 36 -5.24 -3.09 -18.54
C LYS A 36 -4.99 -3.63 -19.96
N SER A 37 -4.07 -3.02 -20.72
CA SER A 37 -3.72 -3.44 -22.08
C SER A 37 -2.69 -4.56 -22.11
N GLY A 38 -1.96 -4.78 -21.00
CA GLY A 38 -0.95 -5.82 -20.89
C GLY A 38 -1.49 -7.16 -20.40
N LYS A 39 -0.59 -8.14 -20.42
CA LYS A 39 -0.83 -9.50 -19.89
C LYS A 39 0.09 -9.76 -18.71
N VAL A 40 -0.46 -10.31 -17.64
CA VAL A 40 0.32 -10.74 -16.49
C VAL A 40 1.20 -11.92 -16.86
N ASP A 41 2.51 -11.81 -16.67
CA ASP A 41 3.41 -12.95 -16.75
C ASP A 41 3.30 -13.76 -15.46
N GLN A 42 2.56 -14.87 -15.54
CA GLN A 42 2.27 -15.71 -14.40
C GLN A 42 3.52 -16.41 -13.83
N ASN A 43 4.50 -16.72 -14.67
CA ASN A 43 5.74 -17.36 -14.22
C ASN A 43 6.58 -16.40 -13.39
N ILE A 44 6.74 -15.17 -13.86
CA ILE A 44 7.43 -14.11 -13.12
C ILE A 44 6.68 -13.80 -11.81
N LEU A 45 5.37 -13.63 -11.89
CA LEU A 45 4.55 -13.35 -10.72
C LEU A 45 4.68 -14.43 -9.63
N ASN A 46 4.58 -15.69 -9.99
CA ASN A 46 4.72 -16.80 -9.05
C ASN A 46 6.11 -16.82 -8.40
N LYS A 47 7.17 -16.66 -9.20
CA LYS A 47 8.54 -16.62 -8.69
C LYS A 47 8.76 -15.50 -7.67
N ILE A 48 8.25 -14.29 -7.95
CA ILE A 48 8.44 -13.16 -7.03
C ILE A 48 7.61 -13.32 -5.76
N LEU A 49 6.39 -13.82 -5.84
CA LEU A 49 5.55 -14.09 -4.67
C LEU A 49 6.12 -15.19 -3.77
N ASP A 50 6.85 -16.14 -4.36
CA ASP A 50 7.53 -17.21 -3.63
C ASP A 50 8.82 -16.75 -2.95
N HIS A 51 9.32 -15.56 -3.25
CA HIS A 51 10.54 -15.05 -2.63
C HIS A 51 10.36 -14.85 -1.12
N GLU A 52 11.34 -15.32 -0.33
CA GLU A 52 11.24 -15.35 1.13
C GLU A 52 10.97 -13.99 1.78
N VAL A 53 11.44 -12.90 1.18
CA VAL A 53 11.20 -11.53 1.67
C VAL A 53 9.72 -11.21 1.78
N TYR A 54 8.90 -11.72 0.84
CA TYR A 54 7.46 -11.47 0.82
C TYR A 54 6.63 -12.53 1.57
N LYS A 55 7.24 -13.67 1.88
CA LYS A 55 6.63 -14.71 2.73
C LYS A 55 6.73 -14.40 4.22
N LYS A 56 7.79 -13.70 4.63
CA LYS A 56 8.08 -13.37 6.04
C LYS A 56 7.46 -12.04 6.48
N SER A 57 6.24 -11.73 6.12
CA SER A 57 5.55 -10.51 6.55
C SER A 57 5.11 -10.59 8.04
N ASN A 58 6.01 -10.99 8.93
CA ASN A 58 5.78 -10.91 10.35
C ASN A 58 6.65 -9.81 10.93
N SER A 59 6.05 -8.66 11.22
CA SER A 59 6.55 -7.62 12.12
C SER A 59 7.74 -6.74 11.67
N LYS A 60 8.09 -6.65 10.40
CA LYS A 60 9.05 -5.65 9.94
C LYS A 60 8.32 -4.51 9.24
N SER A 61 8.65 -3.28 9.62
CA SER A 61 8.35 -2.12 8.79
C SER A 61 9.05 -2.29 7.46
N LEU A 62 8.32 -2.08 6.36
CA LEU A 62 8.85 -2.18 4.99
C LEU A 62 9.09 -0.77 4.47
N ASP A 63 10.24 -0.59 3.79
CA ASP A 63 10.57 0.64 3.07
C ASP A 63 10.41 0.41 1.55
N ILE A 64 10.25 1.49 0.80
CA ILE A 64 10.22 1.44 -0.68
C ILE A 64 11.47 0.76 -1.24
N LYS A 65 12.61 0.85 -0.55
CA LYS A 65 13.87 0.22 -0.92
C LYS A 65 13.87 -1.31 -0.80
N ASP A 66 12.93 -1.87 -0.05
CA ASP A 66 12.77 -3.32 0.08
C ASP A 66 12.14 -3.95 -1.16
N PHE A 67 11.66 -3.12 -2.09
CA PHE A 67 11.00 -3.54 -3.31
C PHE A 67 11.77 -3.07 -4.56
N ASP A 68 11.89 -3.95 -5.54
CA ASP A 68 12.52 -3.65 -6.82
C ASP A 68 11.65 -4.13 -7.99
N ILE A 69 11.83 -3.47 -9.14
CA ILE A 69 11.15 -3.79 -10.40
C ILE A 69 11.96 -4.75 -11.29
N THR A 70 13.15 -5.18 -10.85
CA THR A 70 14.06 -6.01 -11.66
C THR A 70 13.44 -7.35 -12.08
N PHE A 71 12.48 -7.88 -11.32
CA PHE A 71 11.75 -9.08 -11.68
C PHE A 71 10.92 -8.94 -12.97
N ALA A 72 10.52 -7.72 -13.32
CA ALA A 72 9.78 -7.41 -14.53
C ALA A 72 10.68 -7.06 -15.74
N LYS A 73 12.02 -7.10 -15.55
CA LYS A 73 12.98 -6.78 -16.61
C LYS A 73 12.78 -7.70 -17.82
N GLY A 74 12.71 -7.09 -19.00
CA GLY A 74 12.48 -7.81 -20.27
C GLY A 74 11.02 -7.90 -20.70
N LEU A 75 10.08 -7.50 -19.85
CA LEU A 75 8.68 -7.36 -20.24
C LEU A 75 8.47 -6.06 -21.03
N THR A 76 7.39 -6.02 -21.82
CA THR A 76 6.91 -4.78 -22.45
C THR A 76 6.42 -3.80 -21.38
N LEU A 77 6.22 -2.55 -21.73
CA LEU A 77 5.65 -1.55 -20.81
C LEU A 77 4.32 -2.03 -20.23
N GLU A 78 3.45 -2.55 -21.07
CA GLU A 78 2.09 -3.00 -20.73
C GLU A 78 2.12 -4.27 -19.86
N ASP A 79 2.87 -5.28 -20.28
CA ASP A 79 2.96 -6.56 -19.56
C ASP A 79 3.63 -6.40 -18.19
N GLY A 80 4.67 -5.55 -18.11
CA GLY A 80 5.30 -5.20 -16.86
C GLY A 80 4.35 -4.43 -15.93
N SER A 81 3.60 -3.46 -16.47
CA SER A 81 2.56 -2.74 -15.69
C SER A 81 1.50 -3.69 -15.15
N ALA A 82 1.03 -4.65 -15.96
CA ALA A 82 0.07 -5.65 -15.54
C ALA A 82 0.65 -6.58 -14.45
N THR A 83 1.86 -7.09 -14.65
CA THR A 83 2.51 -8.04 -13.73
C THR A 83 2.83 -7.41 -12.39
N ILE A 84 3.36 -6.16 -12.38
CA ILE A 84 3.64 -5.41 -11.14
C ILE A 84 2.36 -5.05 -10.40
N SER A 85 1.31 -4.66 -11.12
CA SER A 85 0.01 -4.36 -10.50
C SER A 85 -0.62 -5.62 -9.88
N ASP A 86 -0.48 -6.77 -10.54
CA ASP A 86 -0.96 -8.04 -9.99
C ASP A 86 -0.16 -8.47 -8.77
N PHE A 87 1.17 -8.31 -8.79
CA PHE A 87 2.04 -8.54 -7.64
C PHE A 87 1.58 -7.73 -6.41
N THR A 88 1.40 -6.42 -6.56
CA THR A 88 0.89 -5.56 -5.50
C THR A 88 -0.49 -6.02 -4.98
N SER A 89 -1.39 -6.37 -5.92
CA SER A 89 -2.72 -6.86 -5.57
C SER A 89 -2.70 -8.16 -4.77
N GLN A 90 -1.80 -9.09 -5.13
CA GLN A 90 -1.62 -10.37 -4.43
C GLN A 90 -1.07 -10.16 -3.00
N LEU A 91 -0.10 -9.27 -2.82
CA LEU A 91 0.42 -8.95 -1.48
C LEU A 91 -0.69 -8.40 -0.57
N ILE A 92 -1.50 -7.47 -1.09
CA ILE A 92 -2.64 -6.91 -0.35
C ILE A 92 -3.67 -8.01 -0.03
N CYS A 93 -3.99 -8.85 -1.02
CA CYS A 93 -4.92 -9.96 -0.82
C CYS A 93 -4.42 -10.94 0.23
N ASN A 94 -3.15 -11.32 0.18
CA ASN A 94 -2.54 -12.23 1.15
C ASN A 94 -2.58 -11.67 2.57
N ALA A 95 -2.31 -10.38 2.75
CA ALA A 95 -2.41 -9.72 4.05
C ALA A 95 -3.85 -9.69 4.57
N ILE A 96 -4.82 -9.35 3.71
CA ILE A 96 -6.24 -9.32 4.09
C ILE A 96 -6.74 -10.73 4.43
N ASN A 97 -6.31 -11.75 3.71
CA ASN A 97 -6.75 -13.13 3.94
C ASN A 97 -6.32 -13.70 5.31
N LYS A 98 -5.29 -13.12 5.96
CA LYS A 98 -4.96 -13.47 7.36
C LYS A 98 -6.11 -13.12 8.32
N TYR A 99 -6.93 -12.13 7.95
CA TYR A 99 -7.98 -11.54 8.80
C TYR A 99 -9.35 -11.55 8.14
N LYS A 100 -9.55 -12.29 7.03
CA LYS A 100 -10.71 -12.14 6.13
C LYS A 100 -12.07 -12.29 6.82
N ASP A 101 -12.15 -13.11 7.86
CA ASP A 101 -13.39 -13.30 8.60
C ASP A 101 -13.80 -12.09 9.45
N ASN A 102 -12.89 -11.12 9.59
CA ASN A 102 -13.08 -9.89 10.36
C ASN A 102 -13.43 -8.68 9.51
N PHE A 103 -13.34 -8.78 8.17
CA PHE A 103 -13.52 -7.64 7.28
C PHE A 103 -14.80 -7.71 6.45
N LEU A 104 -15.52 -6.59 6.42
CA LEU A 104 -16.72 -6.42 5.59
C LEU A 104 -16.43 -5.59 4.32
N LYS A 105 -15.40 -4.77 4.36
CA LYS A 105 -15.04 -3.82 3.28
C LYS A 105 -13.61 -3.36 3.42
N ILE A 106 -13.07 -2.84 2.33
CA ILE A 106 -11.77 -2.18 2.26
C ILE A 106 -12.00 -0.71 1.95
N ILE A 107 -11.45 0.19 2.76
CA ILE A 107 -11.43 1.63 2.48
C ILE A 107 -10.02 1.97 2.01
N VAL A 108 -9.91 2.62 0.85
CA VAL A 108 -8.62 2.96 0.25
C VAL A 108 -8.41 4.46 0.21
N CYS A 109 -7.20 4.91 0.50
CA CYS A 109 -6.73 6.29 0.38
C CYS A 109 -5.37 6.33 -0.34
N GLY A 110 -4.82 7.52 -0.54
CA GLY A 110 -3.58 7.70 -1.27
C GLY A 110 -3.73 7.61 -2.79
N GLY A 111 -2.65 7.82 -3.54
CA GLY A 111 -2.64 7.89 -5.00
C GLY A 111 -3.10 6.62 -5.71
N GLY A 112 -2.79 5.46 -5.16
CA GLY A 112 -3.12 4.16 -5.74
C GLY A 112 -4.63 3.92 -5.93
N ARG A 113 -5.49 4.57 -5.13
CA ARG A 113 -6.96 4.48 -5.27
C ARG A 113 -7.48 4.91 -6.64
N LYS A 114 -6.72 5.77 -7.34
CA LYS A 114 -7.05 6.29 -8.67
C LYS A 114 -6.68 5.32 -9.79
N ASN A 115 -5.96 4.24 -9.50
CA ASN A 115 -5.64 3.19 -10.46
C ASN A 115 -6.77 2.16 -10.49
N ASN A 116 -7.67 2.30 -11.46
CA ASN A 116 -8.85 1.43 -11.59
C ASN A 116 -8.50 -0.04 -11.81
N TYR A 117 -7.41 -0.33 -12.53
CA TYR A 117 -6.97 -1.72 -12.74
C TYR A 117 -6.57 -2.35 -11.41
N LEU A 118 -5.73 -1.67 -10.62
CA LEU A 118 -5.29 -2.11 -9.31
C LEU A 118 -6.49 -2.34 -8.37
N MET A 119 -7.41 -1.37 -8.28
CA MET A 119 -8.60 -1.47 -7.43
C MET A 119 -9.51 -2.63 -7.83
N ASN A 120 -9.76 -2.81 -9.12
CA ASN A 120 -10.57 -3.92 -9.63
C ASN A 120 -9.89 -5.27 -9.35
N ARG A 121 -8.56 -5.33 -9.46
CA ARG A 121 -7.81 -6.56 -9.20
C ARG A 121 -7.88 -6.95 -7.73
N ILE A 122 -7.68 -6.00 -6.81
CA ILE A 122 -7.83 -6.21 -5.37
C ILE A 122 -9.26 -6.68 -5.03
N ALA A 123 -10.29 -6.01 -5.56
CA ALA A 123 -11.68 -6.39 -5.35
C ALA A 123 -11.96 -7.84 -5.80
N LYS A 124 -11.45 -8.21 -6.98
CA LYS A 124 -11.61 -9.56 -7.55
C LYS A 124 -10.93 -10.64 -6.69
N LEU A 125 -9.74 -10.37 -6.19
CA LEU A 125 -8.96 -11.31 -5.39
C LEU A 125 -9.51 -11.48 -3.97
N THR A 126 -9.90 -10.38 -3.33
CA THR A 126 -10.38 -10.40 -1.94
C THR A 126 -11.87 -10.74 -1.83
N LYS A 127 -12.64 -10.52 -2.91
CA LYS A 127 -14.11 -10.57 -2.92
C LYS A 127 -14.77 -9.58 -1.95
N LEU A 128 -14.04 -8.57 -1.50
CA LEU A 128 -14.52 -7.53 -0.62
C LEU A 128 -14.90 -6.26 -1.40
N LYS A 129 -15.84 -5.51 -0.83
CA LYS A 129 -16.21 -4.20 -1.37
C LYS A 129 -15.09 -3.21 -1.12
N ILE A 130 -14.56 -2.60 -2.20
CA ILE A 130 -13.60 -1.49 -2.13
C ILE A 130 -14.36 -0.16 -2.16
N ILE A 131 -14.02 0.71 -1.24
CA ILE A 131 -14.60 2.04 -1.10
C ILE A 131 -13.46 3.05 -1.18
N ASP A 132 -13.52 3.96 -2.15
CA ASP A 132 -12.66 5.14 -2.17
C ASP A 132 -13.07 6.05 -0.98
N ILE A 133 -12.09 6.49 -0.21
CA ILE A 133 -12.31 7.33 0.96
C ILE A 133 -12.98 8.67 0.61
N ASP A 134 -12.79 9.16 -0.62
CA ASP A 134 -13.46 10.37 -1.13
C ASP A 134 -15.00 10.22 -1.07
N LYS A 135 -15.53 8.99 -1.23
CA LYS A 135 -16.96 8.69 -1.10
C LYS A 135 -17.50 8.75 0.33
N LEU A 136 -16.60 8.82 1.29
CA LEU A 136 -16.93 8.97 2.72
C LEU A 136 -16.81 10.43 3.19
N GLY A 137 -16.56 11.37 2.28
CA GLY A 137 -16.44 12.79 2.57
C GLY A 137 -15.05 13.25 3.00
N PHE A 138 -14.03 12.42 2.81
CA PHE A 138 -12.63 12.79 3.09
C PHE A 138 -11.87 12.97 1.77
N ASP A 139 -10.92 13.92 1.72
CA ASP A 139 -10.01 14.03 0.58
C ASP A 139 -8.87 13.03 0.72
N GLY A 140 -8.92 11.97 -0.08
CA GLY A 140 -7.93 10.88 -0.06
C GLY A 140 -6.51 11.30 -0.47
N ASN A 141 -6.32 12.51 -1.01
CA ASN A 141 -4.98 13.03 -1.30
C ASN A 141 -4.27 13.56 -0.05
N PHE A 142 -5.03 13.95 0.97
CA PHE A 142 -4.52 14.58 2.18
C PHE A 142 -4.63 13.73 3.45
N ILE A 143 -5.04 12.48 3.35
CA ILE A 143 -5.21 11.61 4.53
C ILE A 143 -3.90 11.48 5.31
N GLU A 144 -2.77 11.33 4.62
CA GLU A 144 -1.46 11.21 5.26
C GLU A 144 -1.09 12.50 6.00
N SER A 145 -1.18 13.66 5.34
CA SER A 145 -0.89 14.96 5.96
C SER A 145 -1.84 15.28 7.12
N GLN A 146 -3.13 14.93 7.01
CA GLN A 146 -4.08 15.06 8.11
C GLN A 146 -3.72 14.14 9.29
N THR A 147 -3.26 12.93 9.01
CA THR A 147 -2.79 12.00 10.03
C THR A 147 -1.58 12.57 10.79
N PHE A 148 -0.58 13.08 10.08
CA PHE A 148 0.57 13.72 10.71
C PHE A 148 0.20 14.96 11.51
N ALA A 149 -0.69 15.81 11.00
CA ALA A 149 -1.20 16.95 11.75
C ALA A 149 -1.92 16.51 13.04
N TYR A 150 -2.75 15.47 12.97
CA TYR A 150 -3.41 14.89 14.13
C TYR A 150 -2.41 14.34 15.17
N LEU A 151 -1.39 13.61 14.71
CA LEU A 151 -0.33 13.08 15.59
C LEU A 151 0.47 14.20 16.25
N ALA A 152 0.79 15.28 15.51
CA ALA A 152 1.46 16.46 16.04
C ALA A 152 0.65 17.13 17.17
N ILE A 153 -0.66 17.33 16.95
CA ILE A 153 -1.56 17.87 17.98
C ILE A 153 -1.58 16.95 19.20
N ARG A 154 -1.70 15.64 19.02
CA ARG A 154 -1.69 14.69 20.14
C ARG A 154 -0.37 14.76 20.93
N SER A 155 0.76 14.83 20.22
CA SER A 155 2.08 14.97 20.85
C SER A 155 2.19 16.26 21.64
N HIS A 156 1.75 17.39 21.10
CA HIS A 156 1.69 18.67 21.81
C HIS A 156 0.86 18.58 23.09
N LEU A 157 -0.27 17.88 23.03
CA LEU A 157 -1.15 17.64 24.19
C LEU A 157 -0.65 16.52 25.11
N LYS A 158 0.57 16.01 24.94
CA LYS A 158 1.17 14.89 25.70
C LYS A 158 0.33 13.61 25.69
N LYS A 159 -0.47 13.41 24.64
CA LYS A 159 -1.25 12.18 24.44
C LYS A 159 -0.44 11.16 23.65
N ASN A 160 -0.69 9.89 23.90
CA ASN A 160 0.01 8.80 23.19
C ASN A 160 -0.27 8.84 21.70
N ILE A 161 0.78 8.67 20.89
CA ILE A 161 0.74 8.58 19.42
C ILE A 161 1.19 7.20 18.91
N SER A 162 1.82 6.40 19.76
CA SER A 162 2.29 5.05 19.46
C SER A 162 1.70 4.05 20.44
N PHE A 163 1.32 2.87 19.94
CA PHE A 163 0.67 1.82 20.70
C PHE A 163 1.27 0.45 20.36
N PRO A 164 1.28 -0.53 21.30
CA PRO A 164 1.82 -1.86 21.03
C PRO A 164 1.23 -2.56 19.80
N SER A 165 -0.07 -2.40 19.57
CA SER A 165 -0.78 -3.05 18.47
C SER A 165 -0.61 -2.37 17.10
N THR A 166 -0.05 -1.17 17.04
CA THR A 166 0.10 -0.41 15.79
C THR A 166 1.55 -0.16 15.40
N THR A 167 2.40 0.22 16.36
CA THR A 167 3.80 0.57 16.09
C THR A 167 4.80 -0.38 16.78
N GLY A 168 4.31 -1.41 17.47
CA GLY A 168 5.17 -2.40 18.12
C GLY A 168 5.95 -1.91 19.34
N VAL A 169 5.64 -0.71 19.87
CA VAL A 169 6.27 -0.21 21.11
C VAL A 169 5.85 -1.04 22.31
N LYS A 170 6.73 -1.18 23.31
CA LYS A 170 6.43 -1.97 24.53
C LYS A 170 5.25 -1.38 25.33
N LEU A 171 5.19 -0.05 25.43
CA LEU A 171 4.15 0.70 26.12
C LEU A 171 3.67 1.85 25.24
N ALA A 172 2.38 2.19 25.38
CA ALA A 172 1.83 3.35 24.69
C ALA A 172 2.60 4.61 25.06
N SER A 173 3.08 5.35 24.08
CA SER A 173 3.98 6.49 24.27
C SER A 173 3.61 7.68 23.39
N THR A 174 3.94 8.87 23.86
CA THR A 174 4.02 10.08 23.06
C THR A 174 5.40 10.20 22.42
N GLY A 175 5.59 11.15 21.50
CA GLY A 175 6.88 11.41 20.86
C GLY A 175 6.83 12.73 20.09
N GLY A 176 7.95 13.06 19.46
CA GLY A 176 8.14 14.32 18.74
C GLY A 176 8.63 15.44 19.63
N GLU A 177 9.44 16.32 19.06
CA GLU A 177 9.98 17.52 19.69
C GLU A 177 9.41 18.76 19.00
N ILE A 178 9.13 19.79 19.80
CA ILE A 178 8.65 21.07 19.31
C ILE A 178 9.85 22.02 19.24
N PHE A 179 10.28 22.33 18.04
CA PHE A 179 11.28 23.36 17.81
C PHE A 179 10.58 24.71 17.66
N LYS A 180 10.96 25.67 18.49
CA LYS A 180 10.54 27.06 18.34
C LYS A 180 11.51 27.71 17.37
N ASN A 181 11.00 28.13 16.21
CA ASN A 181 11.77 29.03 15.33
C ASN A 181 11.81 30.40 16.00
N PHE A 182 12.98 30.86 16.34
CA PHE A 182 13.26 32.18 16.84
C PHE A 182 13.69 33.09 15.67
#